data_26cf85e6d1a05f653546dd0bf2d84214
#
_entry.id   26cf85e6d1a05f653546dd0bf2d84214
#
_cell.length_a   1.000
_cell.length_b   1.000
_cell.length_c   1.000
_cell.angle_alpha   90.00
_cell.angle_beta   90.00
_cell.angle_gamma   90.00
#
_symmetry.space_group_name_H-M   'P 1'
#
loop_
_entity.id
_entity.type
_entity.pdbx_description
1 polymer ?
#
loop_
_entity_poly.entity_id
_entity_poly.type
_entity_poly.pdbx_seq_one_letter_code
_entity_poly.pdbx_strand_id
1 'polypeptide(L)'
;MIIFYEYPKCSTCQRAKKELKVFVDQFESVDIKTNPPKAELIKGWMENSDFAMKNFFNTNGSSYKAMGLKDKISSLTIDQAAELLSKDGMLIKRPILVQDDKVLQIGARKPYDEDLLKK
;
A
#
# COMPACT_ATOMS: atom_id res chain seq x y z
N MET A 1 10.55 12.61 2.72
CA MET A 1 9.71 12.66 1.49
C MET A 1 8.51 11.74 1.64
N ILE A 2 7.35 12.27 1.31
CA ILE A 2 6.12 11.47 1.32
C ILE A 2 5.93 10.85 -0.05
N ILE A 3 5.63 9.55 -0.06
CA ILE A 3 5.36 8.81 -1.29
C ILE A 3 3.96 8.22 -1.21
N PHE A 4 3.19 8.45 -2.27
CA PHE A 4 1.83 7.96 -2.40
C PHE A 4 1.80 6.85 -3.46
N TYR A 5 1.69 5.61 -2.99
CA TYR A 5 1.63 4.45 -3.88
C TYR A 5 0.17 4.21 -4.27
N GLU A 6 -0.11 4.31 -5.55
CA GLU A 6 -1.47 4.32 -6.06
C GLU A 6 -1.64 3.49 -7.34
N TYR A 7 -2.87 3.21 -7.67
CA TYR A 7 -3.25 2.79 -9.01
C TYR A 7 -4.08 3.94 -9.60
N PRO A 8 -3.57 4.67 -10.62
CA PRO A 8 -4.23 5.88 -11.11
C PRO A 8 -5.67 5.72 -11.59
N LYS A 9 -6.03 4.52 -12.04
CA LYS A 9 -7.40 4.23 -12.49
C LYS A 9 -8.36 3.87 -11.35
N CYS A 10 -7.88 3.76 -10.12
CA CYS A 10 -8.70 3.41 -8.97
C CYS A 10 -9.37 4.66 -8.41
N SER A 11 -10.71 4.65 -8.33
CA SER A 11 -11.46 5.81 -7.82
C SER A 11 -11.12 6.12 -6.35
N THR A 12 -10.90 5.09 -5.55
CA THR A 12 -10.47 5.24 -4.15
C THR A 12 -9.15 5.97 -4.07
N CYS A 13 -8.19 5.62 -4.93
CA CYS A 13 -6.89 6.28 -4.98
C CYS A 13 -7.01 7.74 -5.41
N GLN A 14 -7.86 8.01 -6.39
CA GLN A 14 -8.08 9.38 -6.88
C GLN A 14 -8.66 10.27 -5.78
N ARG A 15 -9.63 9.75 -5.03
CA ARG A 15 -10.23 10.48 -3.92
C ARG A 15 -9.21 10.72 -2.80
N ALA A 16 -8.46 9.70 -2.44
CA ALA A 16 -7.43 9.80 -1.41
C ALA A 16 -6.35 10.80 -1.78
N LYS A 17 -5.99 10.85 -3.06
CA LYS A 17 -4.99 11.80 -3.55
C LYS A 17 -5.46 13.24 -3.37
N LYS A 18 -6.73 13.50 -3.65
CA LYS A 18 -7.31 14.83 -3.44
C LYS A 18 -7.28 15.23 -1.97
N GLU A 19 -7.59 14.30 -1.07
CA GLU A 19 -7.53 14.54 0.37
C GLU A 19 -6.10 14.84 0.81
N LEU A 20 -5.14 14.07 0.30
CA LEU A 20 -3.73 14.27 0.63
C LEU A 20 -3.24 15.66 0.24
N LYS A 21 -3.66 16.17 -0.90
CA LYS A 21 -3.26 17.48 -1.39
C LYS A 21 -3.71 18.63 -0.50
N VAL A 22 -4.73 18.42 0.33
CA VAL A 22 -5.19 19.41 1.30
C VAL A 22 -4.15 19.61 2.40
N PHE A 23 -3.45 18.55 2.78
CA PHE A 23 -2.51 18.57 3.90
C PHE A 23 -1.05 18.67 3.48
N VAL A 24 -0.72 18.20 2.28
CA VAL A 24 0.66 18.10 1.81
C VAL A 24 0.78 18.73 0.44
N ASP A 25 1.67 19.72 0.33
CA ASP A 25 1.88 20.43 -0.96
C ASP A 25 2.72 19.61 -1.92
N GLN A 26 3.68 18.85 -1.42
CA GLN A 26 4.60 18.08 -2.27
C GLN A 26 4.70 16.64 -1.80
N PHE A 27 4.47 15.73 -2.70
CA PHE A 27 4.68 14.29 -2.49
C PHE A 27 4.93 13.63 -3.83
N GLU A 28 5.55 12.46 -3.79
CA GLU A 28 5.78 11.66 -4.97
C GLU A 28 4.66 10.63 -5.13
N SER A 29 4.17 10.46 -6.37
CA SER A 29 3.19 9.42 -6.69
C SER A 29 3.87 8.30 -7.45
N VAL A 30 3.61 7.06 -7.07
CA VAL A 30 4.14 5.87 -7.75
C VAL A 30 2.97 5.00 -8.19
N ASP A 31 2.95 4.65 -9.48
CA ASP A 31 1.96 3.73 -10.05
C ASP A 31 2.41 2.30 -9.74
N ILE A 32 1.68 1.62 -8.86
CA ILE A 32 2.05 0.27 -8.42
C ILE A 32 1.89 -0.79 -9.49
N LYS A 33 1.11 -0.51 -10.54
CA LYS A 33 0.92 -1.47 -11.63
C LYS A 33 2.15 -1.51 -12.53
N THR A 34 2.68 -0.33 -12.89
CA THR A 34 3.83 -0.23 -13.79
C THR A 34 5.16 -0.28 -13.03
N ASN A 35 5.18 0.16 -11.77
CA ASN A 35 6.36 0.18 -10.92
C ASN A 35 6.03 -0.40 -9.54
N PRO A 36 5.79 -1.71 -9.42
CA PRO A 36 5.54 -2.28 -8.09
C PRO A 36 6.75 -2.08 -7.19
N PRO A 37 6.54 -1.81 -5.90
CA PRO A 37 7.65 -1.68 -4.95
C PRO A 37 8.45 -2.97 -4.87
N LYS A 38 9.75 -2.85 -4.63
CA LYS A 38 10.61 -4.01 -4.48
C LYS A 38 10.27 -4.79 -3.21
N ALA A 39 10.53 -6.11 -3.25
CA ALA A 39 10.26 -6.98 -2.12
C ALA A 39 10.94 -6.52 -0.84
N GLU A 40 12.19 -6.05 -0.92
CA GLU A 40 12.92 -5.53 0.24
C GLU A 40 12.21 -4.35 0.90
N LEU A 41 11.66 -3.46 0.08
CA LEU A 41 10.94 -2.29 0.57
C LEU A 41 9.65 -2.70 1.28
N ILE A 42 8.89 -3.60 0.66
CA ILE A 42 7.62 -4.09 1.23
C ILE A 42 7.89 -4.84 2.54
N LYS A 43 8.94 -5.65 2.57
CA LYS A 43 9.34 -6.36 3.78
C LYS A 43 9.63 -5.37 4.92
N GLY A 44 10.36 -4.31 4.62
CA GLY A 44 10.66 -3.26 5.60
C GLY A 44 9.39 -2.61 6.14
N TRP A 45 8.42 -2.35 5.28
CA TRP A 45 7.14 -1.79 5.70
C TRP A 45 6.42 -2.72 6.68
N MET A 46 6.41 -4.02 6.39
CA MET A 46 5.75 -5.01 7.24
C MET A 46 6.43 -5.15 8.59
N GLU A 47 7.78 -5.14 8.59
CA GLU A 47 8.56 -5.31 9.81
C GLU A 47 8.53 -4.07 10.72
N ASN A 48 8.43 -2.88 10.12
CA ASN A 48 8.54 -1.60 10.85
C ASN A 48 7.20 -0.93 11.11
N SER A 49 6.09 -1.62 10.88
CA SER A 49 4.76 -1.07 11.14
C SER A 49 3.93 -2.03 11.98
N ASP A 50 2.86 -1.51 12.56
CA ASP A 50 1.91 -2.30 13.35
C ASP A 50 0.80 -2.92 12.49
N PHE A 51 0.86 -2.71 11.17
CA PHE A 51 -0.14 -3.27 10.26
C PHE A 51 0.08 -4.78 10.09
N ALA A 52 -1.01 -5.54 10.10
CA ALA A 52 -0.93 -6.96 9.82
C ALA A 52 -0.54 -7.19 8.36
N MET A 53 0.19 -8.28 8.09
CA MET A 53 0.60 -8.65 6.74
C MET A 53 -0.57 -8.65 5.76
N LYS A 54 -1.72 -9.16 6.16
CA LYS A 54 -2.94 -9.21 5.35
C LYS A 54 -3.38 -7.83 4.88
N ASN A 55 -3.13 -6.78 5.68
CA ASN A 55 -3.56 -5.44 5.34
C ASN A 55 -2.86 -4.88 4.11
N PHE A 56 -1.72 -5.44 3.73
CA PHE A 56 -0.99 -5.03 2.53
C PHE A 56 -1.54 -5.65 1.25
N PHE A 57 -2.45 -6.61 1.36
CA PHE A 57 -3.05 -7.28 0.21
C PHE A 57 -4.39 -6.69 -0.15
N ASN A 58 -4.65 -6.56 -1.46
CA ASN A 58 -5.96 -6.17 -1.97
C ASN A 58 -6.87 -7.41 -1.98
N THR A 59 -7.49 -7.70 -0.85
CA THR A 59 -8.29 -8.91 -0.65
C THR A 59 -9.56 -8.97 -1.49
N ASN A 60 -10.00 -7.84 -2.02
CA ASN A 60 -11.18 -7.77 -2.90
C ASN A 60 -10.81 -7.81 -4.38
N GLY A 61 -9.51 -7.86 -4.69
CA GLY A 61 -9.03 -7.84 -6.05
C GLY A 61 -9.12 -9.21 -6.74
N SER A 62 -9.19 -9.18 -8.07
CA SER A 62 -9.27 -10.40 -8.87
C SER A 62 -8.01 -11.26 -8.76
N SER A 63 -6.83 -10.64 -8.68
CA SER A 63 -5.56 -11.38 -8.54
C SER A 63 -5.52 -12.17 -7.24
N TYR A 64 -5.94 -11.55 -6.15
CA TYR A 64 -6.00 -12.21 -4.83
C TYR A 64 -6.93 -13.41 -4.87
N LYS A 65 -8.11 -13.25 -5.44
CA LYS A 65 -9.10 -14.32 -5.55
C LYS A 65 -8.64 -15.43 -6.49
N ALA A 66 -8.05 -15.07 -7.62
CA ALA A 66 -7.55 -16.05 -8.60
C ALA A 66 -6.45 -16.93 -8.04
N MET A 67 -5.61 -16.40 -7.16
CA MET A 67 -4.51 -17.14 -6.54
C MET A 67 -4.94 -17.96 -5.32
N GLY A 68 -6.19 -17.82 -4.88
CA GLY A 68 -6.69 -18.52 -3.70
C GLY A 68 -5.99 -18.11 -2.42
N LEU A 69 -5.55 -16.87 -2.33
CA LEU A 69 -4.75 -16.38 -1.20
C LEU A 69 -5.54 -16.30 0.12
N LYS A 70 -6.85 -16.22 0.06
CA LYS A 70 -7.69 -16.18 1.26
C LYS A 70 -7.35 -17.32 2.23
N ASP A 71 -7.13 -18.52 1.70
CA ASP A 71 -6.85 -19.70 2.49
C ASP A 71 -5.36 -19.92 2.76
N LYS A 72 -4.48 -19.18 2.09
CA LYS A 72 -3.04 -19.36 2.15
C LYS A 72 -2.30 -18.27 2.91
N ILE A 73 -2.93 -17.09 3.05
CA ILE A 73 -2.24 -15.91 3.56
C ILE A 73 -1.69 -16.10 4.98
N SER A 74 -2.40 -16.84 5.82
CA SER A 74 -1.97 -17.07 7.21
C SER A 74 -0.72 -17.95 7.29
N SER A 75 -0.41 -18.72 6.24
CA SER A 75 0.77 -19.58 6.20
C SER A 75 1.96 -18.95 5.49
N LEU A 76 1.80 -17.75 4.93
CA LEU A 76 2.89 -17.03 4.27
C LEU A 76 3.83 -16.40 5.28
N THR A 77 5.14 -16.46 4.97
CA THR A 77 6.12 -15.65 5.70
C THR A 77 6.11 -14.23 5.15
N ILE A 78 6.71 -13.29 5.90
CA ILE A 78 6.87 -11.92 5.42
C ILE A 78 7.66 -11.90 4.10
N ASP A 79 8.70 -12.72 3.99
CA ASP A 79 9.50 -12.80 2.76
C ASP A 79 8.65 -13.28 1.57
N GLN A 80 7.83 -14.30 1.77
CA GLN A 80 6.95 -14.81 0.72
C GLN A 80 5.89 -13.79 0.32
N ALA A 81 5.28 -13.13 1.28
CA ALA A 81 4.27 -12.12 1.03
C ALA A 81 4.85 -10.93 0.26
N ALA A 82 6.01 -10.44 0.69
CA ALA A 82 6.68 -9.31 0.03
C ALA A 82 7.05 -9.67 -1.41
N GLU A 83 7.53 -10.87 -1.64
CA GLU A 83 7.87 -11.35 -2.97
C GLU A 83 6.65 -11.38 -3.90
N LEU A 84 5.52 -11.89 -3.41
CA LEU A 84 4.27 -11.92 -4.19
C LEU A 84 3.81 -10.51 -4.56
N LEU A 85 3.84 -9.59 -3.61
CA LEU A 85 3.40 -8.21 -3.83
C LEU A 85 4.32 -7.47 -4.80
N SER A 86 5.62 -7.76 -4.76
CA SER A 86 6.58 -7.11 -5.65
C SER A 86 6.42 -7.53 -7.10
N LYS A 87 5.86 -8.70 -7.34
CA LYS A 87 5.67 -9.24 -8.70
C LYS A 87 4.35 -8.81 -9.34
N ASP A 88 3.36 -8.44 -8.53
CA ASP A 88 2.05 -8.05 -9.03
C ASP A 88 1.49 -6.90 -8.21
N GLY A 89 1.61 -5.70 -8.76
CA GLY A 89 1.12 -4.49 -8.09
C GLY A 89 -0.38 -4.52 -7.83
N MET A 90 -1.13 -5.28 -8.60
CA MET A 90 -2.58 -5.38 -8.42
C MET A 90 -2.96 -6.21 -7.19
N LEU A 91 -2.01 -6.97 -6.61
CA LEU A 91 -2.20 -7.65 -5.33
C LEU A 91 -2.10 -6.68 -4.15
N ILE A 92 -1.49 -5.52 -4.35
CA ILE A 92 -1.21 -4.57 -3.28
C ILE A 92 -2.46 -3.79 -2.92
N LYS A 93 -2.76 -3.69 -1.63
CA LYS A 93 -3.82 -2.80 -1.15
C LYS A 93 -3.40 -1.36 -1.41
N ARG A 94 -4.32 -0.57 -1.93
CA ARG A 94 -4.01 0.80 -2.35
C ARG A 94 -5.09 1.77 -1.93
N PRO A 95 -4.72 3.01 -1.69
CA PRO A 95 -3.37 3.56 -1.74
C PRO A 95 -2.57 3.23 -0.48
N ILE A 96 -1.23 3.28 -0.57
CA ILE A 96 -0.35 3.18 0.59
C ILE A 96 0.41 4.49 0.70
N LEU A 97 0.32 5.13 1.86
CA LEU A 97 1.01 6.38 2.14
C LEU A 97 2.25 6.10 2.99
N VAL A 98 3.41 6.50 2.50
CA VAL A 98 4.70 6.25 3.15
C VAL A 98 5.45 7.56 3.34
N GLN A 99 6.08 7.71 4.50
CA GLN A 99 6.98 8.83 4.77
C GLN A 99 8.28 8.27 5.34
N ASP A 100 9.40 8.53 4.66
CA ASP A 100 10.73 8.11 5.10
C ASP A 100 10.78 6.62 5.45
N ASP A 101 10.27 5.78 4.55
CA ASP A 101 10.21 4.33 4.67
C ASP A 101 9.26 3.81 5.75
N LYS A 102 8.42 4.69 6.29
CA LYS A 102 7.44 4.35 7.31
C LYS A 102 6.04 4.43 6.73
N VAL A 103 5.27 3.35 6.86
CA VAL A 103 3.89 3.34 6.39
C VAL A 103 3.02 4.14 7.34
N LEU A 104 2.39 5.18 6.83
CA LEU A 104 1.48 6.02 7.61
C LEU A 104 0.05 5.50 7.55
N GLN A 105 -0.39 5.04 6.38
CA GLN A 105 -1.74 4.56 6.20
C GLN A 105 -1.82 3.61 5.02
N ILE A 106 -2.67 2.58 5.16
CA ILE A 106 -2.99 1.63 4.09
C ILE A 106 -4.48 1.73 3.81
N GLY A 107 -4.82 1.93 2.53
CA GLY A 107 -6.20 2.11 2.12
C GLY A 107 -6.69 3.51 2.41
N ALA A 108 -7.98 3.75 2.16
CA ALA A 108 -8.58 5.09 2.30
C ALA A 108 -9.96 5.02 2.96
N ARG A 109 -10.15 4.08 3.88
CA ARG A 109 -11.39 4.01 4.67
C ARG A 109 -11.52 5.16 5.65
N LYS A 110 -10.37 5.64 6.15
CA LYS A 110 -10.31 6.79 7.05
C LYS A 110 -9.75 7.98 6.30
N PRO A 111 -10.21 9.20 6.60
CA PRO A 111 -9.53 10.40 6.09
C PRO A 111 -8.09 10.42 6.59
N TYR A 112 -7.21 11.09 5.86
CA TYR A 112 -5.84 11.25 6.33
C TYR A 112 -5.82 12.10 7.58
N ASP A 113 -4.97 11.70 8.52
CA ASP A 113 -4.80 12.38 9.79
C ASP A 113 -3.78 13.52 9.61
N GLU A 114 -4.25 14.74 9.80
CA GLU A 114 -3.41 15.94 9.70
C GLU A 114 -2.19 15.87 10.63
N ASP A 115 -2.38 15.34 11.83
CA ASP A 115 -1.29 15.25 12.81
C ASP A 115 -0.18 14.30 12.36
N LEU A 116 -0.52 13.22 11.66
CA LEU A 116 0.46 12.31 11.10
C LEU A 116 1.27 12.97 9.98
N LEU A 117 0.64 13.84 9.21
CA LEU A 117 1.24 14.43 8.02
C LEU A 117 2.06 15.69 8.31
N LYS A 118 1.92 16.28 9.48
CA LYS A 118 2.62 17.49 9.88
C LYS A 118 4.01 17.26 10.47
N LYS A 119 4.42 16.04 10.60
CA LYS A 119 5.73 15.74 11.19
C LYS A 119 6.89 16.01 10.24
#